data_8af7d061ddbaedf365170f771a6c5f73
#
_entry.id   8af7d061ddbaedf365170f771a6c5f73
#
_cell.length_a   1.000
_cell.length_b   1.000
_cell.length_c   1.000
_cell.angle_alpha   90.00
_cell.angle_beta   90.00
_cell.angle_gamma   90.00
#
_symmetry.space_group_name_H-M   'P 1'
#
loop_
_entity.id
_entity.type
_entity.pdbx_description
1 polymer ?
#
loop_
_entity_poly.entity_id
_entity_poly.type
_entity_poly.pdbx_seq_one_letter_code
_entity_poly.pdbx_strand_id
1 'polypeptide(L)'
;MNLFEDTNPRALKELLAEINNRTAVLPDFQRDFVWEPGATQELIVSIASNYPAGSILRVRDAKRVFAVREFEGAPPLDGAKHTFLVLDGQQRLTSLYQAFYGAGEHRYFLDLRKLTDGADFEEAIFHVRATTKWVKAHEDFTVQAKELLLPLSVLTAGAGGFGQWGRKVARQLADKERIALEDALVGIEEKWIQVIDDYHFPVVTLSDQTEADALCTIFETLNRTGVKLSVFELLTARFWPQNIKLRALWEKALVEHPVIADFEVDPYYVLQGISLASRKAPSCKRSDVLNMAASDISDWWDKVVLGLATGLEILRDDCKVMLPKWVPYQTMLPPLAAILARAGSPKSAEAGAQREMLKRWFWCAVFGQAYEGAPNSKSAKDVVEILPWLSGGSLPDSVASFRFDPRALRDVTPRQRAIYRGVICLILGGGARDFHTQAPITGKLMADEGIDDHHVFPAAYLERQGVERARLRDCVLNRTLIDRTTNQMISDRAPSDYLAEIRDTPGFPFEPMLTSHGLPAGAESPLLCDDYDAFLTLRQERLWQEIRRVTGATVAADLEADERDPE
;
A
#
# COMPACT_ATOMS: atom_id res chain seq x y z
N MET A 1 14.34 -24.53 26.64
CA MET A 1 13.01 -25.15 26.46
C MET A 1 12.88 -25.53 24.99
N ASN A 2 12.46 -26.77 24.67
CA ASN A 2 12.28 -27.13 23.25
C ASN A 2 10.95 -26.53 22.77
N LEU A 3 11.01 -25.61 21.79
CA LEU A 3 9.83 -24.96 21.21
C LEU A 3 9.06 -25.90 20.27
N PHE A 4 9.72 -26.93 19.75
CA PHE A 4 9.12 -27.87 18.81
C PHE A 4 8.40 -28.99 19.58
N GLU A 5 7.12 -29.23 19.28
CA GLU A 5 6.36 -30.37 19.75
C GLU A 5 6.62 -31.58 18.83
N ASP A 6 6.42 -31.38 17.51
CA ASP A 6 6.75 -32.37 16.49
C ASP A 6 7.11 -31.72 15.13
N THR A 7 7.71 -32.54 14.25
CA THR A 7 8.08 -32.15 12.88
C THR A 7 7.66 -33.23 11.88
N ASN A 8 6.51 -33.84 12.08
CA ASN A 8 6.05 -34.98 11.31
C ASN A 8 5.28 -34.57 10.05
N PRO A 9 5.44 -35.30 8.93
CA PRO A 9 4.56 -35.14 7.79
C PRO A 9 3.10 -35.43 8.15
N ARG A 10 2.17 -34.66 7.56
CA ARG A 10 0.72 -34.84 7.72
C ARG A 10 0.06 -34.97 6.36
N ALA A 11 -0.87 -35.90 6.24
CA ALA A 11 -1.62 -36.08 5.00
C ALA A 11 -2.42 -34.83 4.65
N LEU A 12 -2.45 -34.47 3.36
CA LEU A 12 -3.25 -33.36 2.86
C LEU A 12 -4.70 -33.45 3.34
N LYS A 13 -5.32 -34.61 3.22
CA LYS A 13 -6.72 -34.83 3.62
C LYS A 13 -6.95 -34.57 5.11
N GLU A 14 -5.99 -34.93 5.97
CA GLU A 14 -6.08 -34.66 7.41
C GLU A 14 -6.05 -33.15 7.69
N LEU A 15 -5.14 -32.41 7.04
CA LEU A 15 -5.02 -30.96 7.21
C LEU A 15 -6.29 -30.22 6.74
N LEU A 16 -6.87 -30.65 5.62
CA LEU A 16 -8.12 -30.08 5.10
C LEU A 16 -9.32 -30.43 5.99
N ALA A 17 -9.34 -31.64 6.55
CA ALA A 17 -10.36 -32.06 7.52
C ALA A 17 -10.26 -31.27 8.83
N GLU A 18 -9.04 -30.98 9.31
CA GLU A 18 -8.83 -30.12 10.49
C GLU A 18 -9.44 -28.72 10.28
N ILE A 19 -9.32 -28.14 9.07
CA ILE A 19 -9.92 -26.86 8.71
C ILE A 19 -11.45 -26.99 8.71
N ASN A 20 -11.99 -28.00 8.02
CA ASN A 20 -13.44 -28.21 7.92
C ASN A 20 -14.10 -28.46 9.29
N ASN A 21 -13.38 -29.13 10.19
CA ASN A 21 -13.81 -29.42 11.57
C ASN A 21 -13.54 -28.26 12.54
N ARG A 22 -13.00 -27.13 12.07
CA ARG A 22 -12.66 -25.93 12.87
C ARG A 22 -11.58 -26.21 13.94
N THR A 23 -10.81 -27.28 13.80
CA THR A 23 -9.71 -27.63 14.73
C THR A 23 -8.41 -26.94 14.34
N ALA A 24 -8.20 -26.61 13.08
CA ALA A 24 -7.16 -25.73 12.59
C ALA A 24 -7.78 -24.40 12.15
N VAL A 25 -7.21 -23.28 12.62
CA VAL A 25 -7.71 -21.93 12.39
C VAL A 25 -6.56 -20.99 12.07
N LEU A 26 -6.89 -19.76 11.65
CA LEU A 26 -5.92 -18.70 11.38
C LEU A 26 -5.89 -17.69 12.53
N PRO A 27 -4.73 -17.10 12.83
CA PRO A 27 -4.69 -15.86 13.62
C PRO A 27 -5.44 -14.75 12.88
N ASP A 28 -6.22 -13.94 13.61
CA ASP A 28 -7.00 -12.82 13.02
C ASP A 28 -6.12 -11.76 12.36
N PHE A 29 -4.87 -11.62 12.79
CA PHE A 29 -3.91 -10.66 12.24
C PHE A 29 -3.26 -11.10 10.92
N GLN A 30 -3.42 -12.37 10.48
CA GLN A 30 -2.93 -12.78 9.17
C GLN A 30 -3.75 -12.12 8.06
N ARG A 31 -3.07 -11.78 6.95
CA ARG A 31 -3.70 -11.19 5.76
C ARG A 31 -4.79 -12.08 5.18
N ASP A 32 -5.70 -11.48 4.42
CA ASP A 32 -6.71 -12.20 3.70
C ASP A 32 -6.12 -13.10 2.60
N PHE A 33 -6.93 -14.01 2.08
CA PHE A 33 -6.56 -14.85 0.96
C PHE A 33 -6.45 -13.99 -0.32
N VAL A 34 -5.30 -14.09 -0.99
CA VAL A 34 -4.99 -13.24 -2.16
C VAL A 34 -4.50 -14.03 -3.38
N TRP A 35 -4.44 -15.35 -3.30
CA TRP A 35 -3.97 -16.14 -4.42
C TRP A 35 -5.00 -16.15 -5.56
N GLU A 36 -4.51 -15.93 -6.77
CA GLU A 36 -5.28 -16.09 -7.98
C GLU A 36 -5.57 -17.57 -8.26
N PRO A 37 -6.69 -17.90 -8.94
CA PRO A 37 -7.07 -19.28 -9.20
C PRO A 37 -6.01 -20.09 -9.96
N GLY A 38 -5.22 -19.43 -10.81
CA GLY A 38 -4.09 -20.06 -11.52
C GLY A 38 -3.02 -20.59 -10.56
N ALA A 39 -2.65 -19.82 -9.54
CA ALA A 39 -1.68 -20.26 -8.52
C ALA A 39 -2.17 -21.49 -7.73
N THR A 40 -3.47 -21.56 -7.47
CA THR A 40 -4.10 -22.75 -6.89
C THR A 40 -4.00 -23.95 -7.81
N GLN A 41 -4.24 -23.75 -9.10
CA GLN A 41 -4.11 -24.81 -10.12
C GLN A 41 -2.67 -25.33 -10.20
N GLU A 42 -1.68 -24.46 -10.25
CA GLU A 42 -0.26 -24.83 -10.26
C GLU A 42 0.15 -25.61 -8.99
N LEU A 43 -0.39 -25.25 -7.83
CA LEU A 43 -0.16 -25.98 -6.58
C LEU A 43 -0.74 -27.40 -6.66
N ILE A 44 -1.96 -27.56 -7.18
CA ILE A 44 -2.60 -28.87 -7.35
C ILE A 44 -1.82 -29.74 -8.34
N VAL A 45 -1.33 -29.15 -9.44
CA VAL A 45 -0.45 -29.84 -10.41
C VAL A 45 0.84 -30.32 -9.74
N SER A 46 1.45 -29.49 -8.91
CA SER A 46 2.66 -29.88 -8.16
C SER A 46 2.39 -31.06 -7.22
N ILE A 47 1.24 -31.07 -6.54
CA ILE A 47 0.81 -32.16 -5.66
C ILE A 47 0.57 -33.44 -6.46
N ALA A 48 -0.16 -33.36 -7.57
CA ALA A 48 -0.43 -34.50 -8.45
C ALA A 48 0.85 -35.09 -9.07
N SER A 49 1.86 -34.25 -9.26
CA SER A 49 3.20 -34.67 -9.71
C SER A 49 4.14 -35.13 -8.59
N ASN A 50 3.63 -35.18 -7.36
CA ASN A 50 4.41 -35.52 -6.15
C ASN A 50 5.64 -34.61 -5.92
N TYR A 51 5.55 -33.34 -6.35
CA TYR A 51 6.61 -32.35 -6.12
C TYR A 51 6.46 -31.68 -4.76
N PRO A 52 7.56 -31.20 -4.14
CA PRO A 52 7.48 -30.47 -2.88
C PRO A 52 6.66 -29.18 -3.01
N ALA A 53 5.54 -29.09 -2.30
CA ALA A 53 4.64 -27.94 -2.31
C ALA A 53 4.84 -27.01 -1.08
N GLY A 54 6.01 -27.06 -0.47
CA GLY A 54 6.38 -26.29 0.71
C GLY A 54 6.05 -26.99 2.03
N SER A 55 6.18 -26.28 3.15
CA SER A 55 5.91 -26.78 4.49
C SER A 55 4.80 -25.99 5.18
N ILE A 56 4.24 -26.52 6.24
CA ILE A 56 3.24 -25.88 7.10
C ILE A 56 3.86 -25.67 8.47
N LEU A 57 3.71 -24.48 9.04
CA LEU A 57 4.03 -24.21 10.43
C LEU A 57 2.74 -23.95 11.21
N ARG A 58 2.58 -24.61 12.33
CA ARG A 58 1.46 -24.40 13.23
C ARG A 58 1.88 -24.44 14.69
N VAL A 59 1.08 -23.88 15.57
CA VAL A 59 1.26 -23.98 17.02
C VAL A 59 0.03 -24.64 17.65
N ARG A 60 0.25 -25.44 18.69
CA ARG A 60 -0.84 -25.91 19.53
C ARG A 60 -1.30 -24.75 20.42
N ASP A 61 -2.53 -24.28 20.22
CA ASP A 61 -3.06 -23.09 20.89
C ASP A 61 -4.00 -23.46 22.06
N ALA A 62 -3.48 -24.20 23.04
CA ALA A 62 -4.23 -24.56 24.24
C ALA A 62 -4.57 -23.34 25.11
N LYS A 63 -3.71 -22.31 25.11
CA LYS A 63 -3.86 -21.07 25.90
C LYS A 63 -4.71 -20.01 25.24
N ARG A 64 -5.08 -20.16 23.96
CA ARG A 64 -5.85 -19.20 23.15
C ARG A 64 -5.27 -17.79 23.21
N VAL A 65 -4.00 -17.70 22.87
CA VAL A 65 -3.20 -16.47 23.02
C VAL A 65 -3.59 -15.40 21.99
N PHE A 66 -4.23 -15.79 20.88
CA PHE A 66 -4.57 -14.86 19.78
C PHE A 66 -6.06 -14.87 19.47
N ALA A 67 -6.55 -13.77 18.88
CA ALA A 67 -7.79 -13.80 18.13
C ALA A 67 -7.64 -14.72 16.94
N VAL A 68 -8.71 -15.44 16.62
CA VAL A 68 -8.72 -16.41 15.53
C VAL A 68 -9.86 -16.16 14.58
N ARG A 69 -9.65 -16.52 13.32
CA ARG A 69 -10.66 -16.54 12.28
C ARG A 69 -10.60 -17.87 11.52
N GLU A 70 -11.66 -18.19 10.83
CA GLU A 70 -11.71 -19.29 9.89
C GLU A 70 -10.87 -19.03 8.64
N PHE A 71 -10.53 -20.10 7.93
CA PHE A 71 -10.02 -20.02 6.57
C PHE A 71 -11.16 -19.56 5.63
N GLU A 72 -10.86 -18.77 4.60
CA GLU A 72 -11.87 -18.30 3.66
C GLU A 72 -12.55 -19.48 2.96
N GLY A 73 -13.89 -19.51 3.08
CA GLY A 73 -14.73 -20.59 2.57
C GLY A 73 -14.92 -21.76 3.52
N ALA A 74 -14.23 -21.79 4.68
CA ALA A 74 -14.46 -22.76 5.73
C ALA A 74 -15.72 -22.43 6.56
N PRO A 75 -16.29 -23.40 7.31
CA PRO A 75 -17.42 -23.14 8.18
C PRO A 75 -17.07 -22.09 9.26
N PRO A 76 -18.03 -21.19 9.61
CA PRO A 76 -17.81 -20.14 10.63
C PRO A 76 -17.49 -20.80 11.97
N LEU A 77 -16.64 -20.14 12.76
CA LEU A 77 -16.14 -20.72 14.02
C LEU A 77 -17.23 -20.91 15.08
N ASP A 78 -18.20 -19.98 15.17
CA ASP A 78 -19.37 -20.07 16.08
C ASP A 78 -19.02 -20.55 17.49
N GLY A 79 -17.88 -20.12 18.03
CA GLY A 79 -17.37 -20.54 19.34
C GLY A 79 -16.76 -21.94 19.40
N ALA A 80 -16.51 -22.59 18.27
CA ALA A 80 -15.84 -23.89 18.21
C ALA A 80 -14.45 -23.83 18.88
N LYS A 81 -14.07 -24.93 19.52
CA LYS A 81 -12.75 -25.09 20.12
C LYS A 81 -11.76 -25.53 19.05
N HIS A 82 -10.79 -24.69 18.73
CA HIS A 82 -9.66 -25.06 17.89
C HIS A 82 -8.53 -25.70 18.69
N THR A 83 -7.65 -26.40 18.01
CA THR A 83 -6.46 -27.06 18.57
C THR A 83 -5.18 -26.44 18.02
N PHE A 84 -5.18 -26.11 16.73
CA PHE A 84 -4.01 -25.62 16.03
C PHE A 84 -4.27 -24.24 15.45
N LEU A 85 -3.25 -23.40 15.57
CA LEU A 85 -3.19 -22.10 14.92
C LEU A 85 -2.14 -22.17 13.81
N VAL A 86 -2.55 -21.97 12.55
CA VAL A 86 -1.65 -22.06 11.40
C VAL A 86 -0.91 -20.75 11.26
N LEU A 87 0.43 -20.80 11.34
CA LEU A 87 1.31 -19.65 11.34
C LEU A 87 1.91 -19.37 9.96
N ASP A 88 2.26 -20.43 9.21
CA ASP A 88 2.70 -20.35 7.81
C ASP A 88 2.02 -21.44 6.98
N GLY A 89 1.83 -21.16 5.69
CA GLY A 89 1.12 -22.02 4.75
C GLY A 89 -0.37 -21.67 4.60
N GLN A 90 -0.86 -20.55 5.15
CA GLN A 90 -2.24 -20.10 5.06
C GLN A 90 -2.75 -20.10 3.60
N GLN A 91 -2.06 -19.43 2.67
CA GLN A 91 -2.52 -19.30 1.29
C GLN A 91 -2.66 -20.68 0.61
N ARG A 92 -1.68 -21.57 0.84
CA ARG A 92 -1.70 -22.95 0.33
C ARG A 92 -2.86 -23.75 0.88
N LEU A 93 -3.05 -23.73 2.19
CA LEU A 93 -4.14 -24.48 2.83
C LEU A 93 -5.51 -23.90 2.46
N THR A 94 -5.66 -22.57 2.39
CA THR A 94 -6.92 -21.94 1.95
C THR A 94 -7.27 -22.33 0.52
N SER A 95 -6.30 -22.23 -0.40
CA SER A 95 -6.52 -22.55 -1.81
C SER A 95 -6.89 -24.03 -2.02
N LEU A 96 -6.16 -24.94 -1.35
CA LEU A 96 -6.46 -26.38 -1.39
C LEU A 96 -7.81 -26.69 -0.74
N TYR A 97 -8.13 -26.04 0.39
CA TYR A 97 -9.44 -26.21 1.01
C TYR A 97 -10.56 -25.80 0.08
N GLN A 98 -10.45 -24.60 -0.53
CA GLN A 98 -11.47 -24.14 -1.47
C GLN A 98 -11.62 -25.06 -2.67
N ALA A 99 -10.52 -25.55 -3.24
CA ALA A 99 -10.56 -26.46 -4.38
C ALA A 99 -11.19 -27.82 -4.05
N PHE A 100 -10.75 -28.44 -2.95
CA PHE A 100 -11.16 -29.80 -2.58
C PHE A 100 -12.48 -29.87 -1.83
N TYR A 101 -12.93 -28.80 -1.18
CA TYR A 101 -14.27 -28.72 -0.56
C TYR A 101 -15.30 -27.99 -1.43
N GLY A 102 -14.90 -27.53 -2.62
CA GLY A 102 -15.80 -26.80 -3.50
C GLY A 102 -16.29 -25.48 -2.87
N ALA A 103 -15.44 -24.83 -2.10
CA ALA A 103 -15.70 -23.55 -1.44
C ALA A 103 -15.13 -22.37 -2.26
N GLY A 104 -15.29 -21.14 -1.76
CA GLY A 104 -14.74 -19.94 -2.38
C GLY A 104 -15.39 -19.55 -3.70
N GLU A 105 -14.71 -18.68 -4.46
CA GLU A 105 -15.26 -18.08 -5.69
C GLU A 105 -15.11 -18.96 -6.94
N HIS A 106 -14.23 -19.96 -6.91
CA HIS A 106 -13.94 -20.82 -8.06
C HIS A 106 -14.18 -22.29 -7.73
N ARG A 107 -14.49 -23.08 -8.77
CA ARG A 107 -14.63 -24.53 -8.74
C ARG A 107 -13.58 -25.12 -9.66
N TYR A 108 -12.93 -26.19 -9.23
CA TYR A 108 -11.85 -26.85 -9.96
C TYR A 108 -12.34 -28.19 -10.50
N PHE A 109 -12.02 -28.45 -11.73
CA PHE A 109 -12.44 -29.65 -12.47
C PHE A 109 -11.24 -30.29 -13.14
N LEU A 110 -11.34 -31.62 -13.32
CA LEU A 110 -10.40 -32.40 -14.09
C LEU A 110 -11.11 -32.99 -15.31
N ASP A 111 -10.62 -32.68 -16.51
CA ASP A 111 -11.09 -33.23 -17.75
C ASP A 111 -10.47 -34.63 -17.97
N LEU A 112 -11.28 -35.68 -17.72
CA LEU A 112 -10.80 -37.05 -17.80
C LEU A 112 -10.59 -37.51 -19.24
N ARG A 113 -11.21 -36.89 -20.26
CA ARG A 113 -10.95 -37.20 -21.68
C ARG A 113 -9.52 -36.88 -22.02
N LYS A 114 -9.04 -35.71 -21.63
CA LYS A 114 -7.66 -35.31 -21.85
C LYS A 114 -6.68 -36.31 -21.24
N LEU A 115 -6.94 -36.76 -20.01
CA LEU A 115 -6.09 -37.74 -19.34
C LEU A 115 -6.11 -39.10 -20.03
N THR A 116 -7.29 -39.55 -20.54
CA THR A 116 -7.40 -40.80 -21.29
C THR A 116 -6.74 -40.71 -22.66
N ASP A 117 -6.69 -39.53 -23.25
CA ASP A 117 -6.02 -39.25 -24.51
C ASP A 117 -4.47 -39.06 -24.34
N GLY A 118 -3.97 -39.17 -23.11
CA GLY A 118 -2.54 -39.13 -22.78
C GLY A 118 -2.00 -37.75 -22.47
N ALA A 119 -2.85 -36.75 -22.28
CA ALA A 119 -2.42 -35.42 -21.80
C ALA A 119 -1.91 -35.48 -20.36
N ASP A 120 -1.07 -34.51 -19.99
CA ASP A 120 -0.61 -34.32 -18.62
C ASP A 120 -1.70 -33.72 -17.73
N PHE A 121 -1.52 -33.89 -16.41
CA PHE A 121 -2.48 -33.39 -15.41
C PHE A 121 -2.68 -31.88 -15.51
N GLU A 122 -1.62 -31.11 -15.82
CA GLU A 122 -1.65 -29.65 -15.99
C GLU A 122 -2.60 -29.22 -17.13
N GLU A 123 -2.64 -29.97 -18.22
CA GLU A 123 -3.52 -29.67 -19.36
C GLU A 123 -4.99 -30.07 -19.08
N ALA A 124 -5.19 -31.01 -18.15
CA ALA A 124 -6.52 -31.53 -17.82
C ALA A 124 -7.23 -30.76 -16.71
N ILE A 125 -6.50 -30.13 -15.78
CA ILE A 125 -7.09 -29.36 -14.70
C ILE A 125 -7.46 -27.94 -15.16
N PHE A 126 -8.64 -27.45 -14.75
CA PHE A 126 -9.08 -26.08 -15.00
C PHE A 126 -10.00 -25.59 -13.90
N HIS A 127 -10.24 -24.29 -13.87
CA HIS A 127 -11.14 -23.65 -12.90
C HIS A 127 -12.20 -22.80 -13.60
N VAL A 128 -13.36 -22.67 -12.95
CA VAL A 128 -14.50 -21.87 -13.43
C VAL A 128 -15.10 -21.11 -12.24
N ARG A 129 -15.53 -19.88 -12.46
CA ARG A 129 -16.18 -19.07 -11.42
C ARG A 129 -17.47 -19.74 -10.94
N ALA A 130 -17.63 -19.92 -9.64
CA ALA A 130 -18.72 -20.67 -9.01
C ALA A 130 -20.12 -20.15 -9.36
N THR A 131 -20.26 -18.85 -9.58
CA THR A 131 -21.55 -18.20 -9.91
C THR A 131 -22.04 -18.42 -11.33
N THR A 132 -21.25 -19.07 -12.20
CA THR A 132 -21.61 -19.27 -13.61
C THR A 132 -22.71 -20.29 -13.78
N LYS A 133 -23.55 -20.11 -14.83
CA LYS A 133 -24.57 -21.10 -15.22
C LYS A 133 -23.92 -22.44 -15.59
N TRP A 134 -22.69 -22.40 -16.09
CA TRP A 134 -21.91 -23.58 -16.44
C TRP A 134 -21.67 -24.47 -15.21
N VAL A 135 -21.17 -23.90 -14.09
CA VAL A 135 -20.95 -24.66 -12.85
C VAL A 135 -22.24 -25.29 -12.34
N LYS A 136 -23.35 -24.53 -12.33
CA LYS A 136 -24.67 -25.07 -11.91
C LYS A 136 -25.12 -26.25 -12.75
N ALA A 137 -24.89 -26.21 -14.05
CA ALA A 137 -25.24 -27.33 -14.95
C ALA A 137 -24.35 -28.57 -14.65
N HIS A 138 -23.09 -28.37 -14.23
CA HIS A 138 -22.16 -29.46 -13.93
C HIS A 138 -22.23 -29.98 -12.47
N GLU A 139 -23.23 -29.56 -11.70
CA GLU A 139 -23.65 -30.25 -10.47
C GLU A 139 -24.41 -31.55 -10.77
N ASP A 140 -24.96 -31.68 -11.96
CA ASP A 140 -25.68 -32.89 -12.41
C ASP A 140 -24.67 -33.97 -12.85
N PHE A 141 -24.80 -35.17 -12.25
CA PHE A 141 -23.99 -36.34 -12.62
C PHE A 141 -24.15 -36.77 -14.07
N THR A 142 -25.30 -36.52 -14.69
CA THR A 142 -25.53 -36.84 -16.11
C THR A 142 -24.66 -35.95 -17.01
N VAL A 143 -24.52 -34.69 -16.66
CA VAL A 143 -23.64 -33.74 -17.39
C VAL A 143 -22.19 -34.11 -17.17
N GLN A 144 -21.80 -34.38 -15.93
CA GLN A 144 -20.43 -34.83 -15.59
C GLN A 144 -20.07 -36.12 -16.35
N ALA A 145 -21.01 -37.08 -16.42
CA ALA A 145 -20.82 -38.34 -17.16
C ALA A 145 -20.62 -38.10 -18.66
N LYS A 146 -21.52 -37.29 -19.26
CA LYS A 146 -21.46 -36.98 -20.69
C LYS A 146 -20.20 -36.26 -21.12
N GLU A 147 -19.71 -35.38 -20.26
CA GLU A 147 -18.52 -34.57 -20.53
C GLU A 147 -17.24 -35.13 -19.93
N LEU A 148 -17.32 -36.19 -19.09
CA LEU A 148 -16.21 -36.80 -18.35
C LEU A 148 -15.44 -35.81 -17.52
N LEU A 149 -16.16 -34.93 -16.82
CA LEU A 149 -15.59 -33.91 -15.95
C LEU A 149 -15.71 -34.29 -14.48
N LEU A 150 -14.57 -34.39 -13.79
CA LEU A 150 -14.50 -34.68 -12.37
C LEU A 150 -14.37 -33.38 -11.57
N PRO A 151 -15.34 -32.97 -10.73
CA PRO A 151 -15.14 -31.90 -9.76
C PRO A 151 -14.17 -32.35 -8.69
N LEU A 152 -13.13 -31.55 -8.40
CA LEU A 152 -12.12 -31.93 -7.38
C LEU A 152 -12.72 -32.09 -5.97
N SER A 153 -13.84 -31.43 -5.69
CA SER A 153 -14.57 -31.58 -4.42
C SER A 153 -15.09 -33.01 -4.15
N VAL A 154 -15.14 -33.83 -5.16
CA VAL A 154 -15.47 -35.26 -5.01
C VAL A 154 -14.42 -36.02 -4.20
N LEU A 155 -13.15 -35.60 -4.25
CA LEU A 155 -12.04 -36.28 -3.57
C LEU A 155 -12.11 -36.18 -2.04
N THR A 156 -12.85 -35.21 -1.50
CA THR A 156 -13.09 -35.06 -0.06
C THR A 156 -14.48 -35.47 0.40
N ALA A 157 -15.34 -35.97 -0.52
CA ALA A 157 -16.72 -36.37 -0.22
C ALA A 157 -16.84 -37.68 0.62
N GLY A 158 -15.85 -37.98 1.45
CA GLY A 158 -15.82 -39.16 2.31
C GLY A 158 -15.01 -40.32 1.74
N ALA A 159 -14.93 -41.44 2.49
CA ALA A 159 -14.16 -42.60 2.10
C ALA A 159 -14.64 -43.16 0.75
N GLY A 160 -13.75 -43.23 -0.23
CA GLY A 160 -14.03 -43.72 -1.57
C GLY A 160 -14.77 -42.74 -2.47
N GLY A 161 -14.64 -41.42 -2.25
CA GLY A 161 -15.33 -40.38 -3.03
C GLY A 161 -15.16 -40.52 -4.53
N PHE A 162 -13.92 -40.69 -5.02
CA PHE A 162 -13.65 -40.91 -6.44
C PHE A 162 -14.32 -42.18 -6.98
N GLY A 163 -14.13 -43.33 -6.33
CA GLY A 163 -14.75 -44.58 -6.75
C GLY A 163 -16.26 -44.56 -6.67
N GLN A 164 -16.88 -43.86 -5.71
CA GLN A 164 -18.33 -43.67 -5.66
C GLN A 164 -18.85 -42.80 -6.79
N TRP A 165 -18.14 -41.71 -7.07
CA TRP A 165 -18.45 -40.83 -8.20
C TRP A 165 -18.31 -41.58 -9.52
N GLY A 166 -17.23 -42.30 -9.74
CA GLY A 166 -17.00 -43.11 -10.93
C GLY A 166 -18.12 -44.09 -11.19
N ARG A 167 -18.59 -44.83 -10.17
CA ARG A 167 -19.73 -45.73 -10.27
C ARG A 167 -21.04 -44.99 -10.64
N LYS A 168 -21.27 -43.79 -10.10
CA LYS A 168 -22.46 -43.00 -10.42
C LYS A 168 -22.43 -42.53 -11.88
N VAL A 169 -21.28 -42.04 -12.33
CA VAL A 169 -21.04 -41.57 -13.69
C VAL A 169 -21.16 -42.73 -14.69
N ALA A 170 -20.49 -43.85 -14.41
CA ALA A 170 -20.52 -45.04 -15.28
C ALA A 170 -21.96 -45.56 -15.52
N ARG A 171 -22.82 -45.49 -14.51
CA ARG A 171 -24.25 -45.91 -14.65
C ARG A 171 -25.07 -45.02 -15.61
N GLN A 172 -24.58 -43.85 -15.98
CA GLN A 172 -25.27 -42.96 -16.94
C GLN A 172 -24.87 -43.26 -18.39
N LEU A 173 -23.90 -44.16 -18.63
CA LEU A 173 -23.36 -44.48 -19.93
C LEU A 173 -23.89 -45.83 -20.47
N ALA A 174 -23.85 -46.00 -21.78
CA ALA A 174 -24.13 -47.28 -22.44
C ALA A 174 -23.03 -48.32 -22.10
N ASP A 175 -23.36 -49.62 -22.15
CA ASP A 175 -22.45 -50.69 -21.67
C ASP A 175 -21.04 -50.62 -22.26
N LYS A 176 -20.86 -50.31 -23.53
CA LYS A 176 -19.57 -50.23 -24.17
C LYS A 176 -18.74 -49.03 -23.65
N GLU A 177 -19.37 -47.87 -23.49
CA GLU A 177 -18.72 -46.65 -22.97
C GLU A 177 -18.47 -46.79 -21.48
N ARG A 178 -19.34 -47.47 -20.75
CA ARG A 178 -19.18 -47.77 -19.32
C ARG A 178 -17.94 -48.60 -19.03
N ILE A 179 -17.73 -49.70 -19.77
CA ILE A 179 -16.54 -50.56 -19.57
C ILE A 179 -15.27 -49.79 -19.88
N ALA A 180 -15.24 -49.05 -21.02
CA ALA A 180 -14.05 -48.23 -21.36
C ALA A 180 -13.75 -47.14 -20.31
N LEU A 181 -14.79 -46.55 -19.72
CA LEU A 181 -14.59 -45.57 -18.64
C LEU A 181 -14.11 -46.24 -17.36
N GLU A 182 -14.65 -47.36 -16.96
CA GLU A 182 -14.26 -48.09 -15.75
C GLU A 182 -12.76 -48.47 -15.82
N ASP A 183 -12.30 -48.99 -16.97
CA ASP A 183 -10.88 -49.29 -17.20
C ASP A 183 -9.98 -48.02 -17.16
N ALA A 184 -10.43 -46.92 -17.77
CA ALA A 184 -9.70 -45.64 -17.75
C ALA A 184 -9.61 -45.04 -16.33
N LEU A 185 -10.68 -45.15 -15.55
CA LEU A 185 -10.71 -44.63 -14.17
C LEU A 185 -9.72 -45.35 -13.28
N VAL A 186 -9.46 -46.64 -13.47
CA VAL A 186 -8.42 -47.36 -12.71
C VAL A 186 -7.05 -46.75 -12.96
N GLY A 187 -6.68 -46.53 -14.23
CA GLY A 187 -5.39 -45.93 -14.57
C GLY A 187 -5.23 -44.47 -14.06
N ILE A 188 -6.33 -43.70 -14.10
CA ILE A 188 -6.35 -42.32 -13.57
C ILE A 188 -6.21 -42.34 -12.03
N GLU A 189 -6.90 -43.25 -11.36
CA GLU A 189 -6.85 -43.43 -9.91
C GLU A 189 -5.41 -43.74 -9.47
N GLU A 190 -4.79 -44.72 -10.08
CA GLU A 190 -3.42 -45.14 -9.75
C GLU A 190 -2.39 -44.04 -10.05
N LYS A 191 -2.49 -43.39 -11.18
CA LYS A 191 -1.48 -42.42 -11.63
C LYS A 191 -1.59 -41.06 -10.93
N TRP A 192 -2.80 -40.59 -10.63
CA TRP A 192 -3.03 -39.22 -10.18
C TRP A 192 -3.78 -39.10 -8.85
N ILE A 193 -4.90 -39.82 -8.69
CA ILE A 193 -5.76 -39.61 -7.53
C ILE A 193 -5.11 -40.17 -6.26
N GLN A 194 -4.48 -41.35 -6.34
CA GLN A 194 -3.76 -41.92 -5.19
C GLN A 194 -2.58 -41.04 -4.77
N VAL A 195 -1.87 -40.46 -5.74
CA VAL A 195 -0.76 -39.53 -5.45
C VAL A 195 -1.25 -38.31 -4.66
N ILE A 196 -2.40 -37.74 -5.06
CA ILE A 196 -3.03 -36.62 -4.32
C ILE A 196 -3.50 -37.09 -2.95
N ASP A 197 -4.10 -38.27 -2.86
CA ASP A 197 -4.64 -38.85 -1.63
C ASP A 197 -3.54 -39.15 -0.60
N ASP A 198 -2.40 -39.63 -1.07
CA ASP A 198 -1.24 -39.99 -0.27
C ASP A 198 -0.26 -38.83 -0.05
N TYR A 199 -0.59 -37.64 -0.58
CA TYR A 199 0.30 -36.50 -0.45
C TYR A 199 0.42 -36.01 1.00
N HIS A 200 1.65 -35.81 1.45
CA HIS A 200 1.97 -35.35 2.80
C HIS A 200 2.73 -34.03 2.76
N PHE A 201 2.28 -33.06 3.54
CA PHE A 201 3.05 -31.84 3.82
C PHE A 201 3.99 -32.07 5.00
N PRO A 202 5.25 -31.58 4.92
CA PRO A 202 6.08 -31.39 6.10
C PRO A 202 5.39 -30.40 7.03
N VAL A 203 5.07 -30.80 8.25
CA VAL A 203 4.40 -29.95 9.25
C VAL A 203 5.28 -29.81 10.48
N VAL A 204 5.58 -28.57 10.82
CA VAL A 204 6.24 -28.22 12.07
C VAL A 204 5.17 -27.75 13.05
N THR A 205 5.05 -28.42 14.18
CA THR A 205 4.12 -28.05 15.26
C THR A 205 4.90 -27.51 16.45
N LEU A 206 4.62 -26.25 16.82
CA LEU A 206 5.17 -25.62 18.01
C LEU A 206 4.33 -25.98 19.24
N SER A 207 5.00 -26.05 20.40
CA SER A 207 4.38 -26.32 21.67
C SER A 207 3.44 -25.23 22.14
N ASP A 208 2.42 -25.57 22.91
CA ASP A 208 1.52 -24.64 23.61
C ASP A 208 2.23 -23.82 24.72
N GLN A 209 3.48 -24.14 25.02
CA GLN A 209 4.34 -23.40 25.95
C GLN A 209 5.07 -22.22 25.25
N THR A 210 4.94 -22.09 23.93
CA THR A 210 5.57 -20.99 23.17
C THR A 210 4.90 -19.67 23.55
N GLU A 211 5.70 -18.73 24.05
CA GLU A 211 5.21 -17.41 24.44
C GLU A 211 4.84 -16.57 23.22
N ALA A 212 3.88 -15.61 23.39
CA ALA A 212 3.42 -14.74 22.30
C ALA A 212 4.56 -13.94 21.63
N ASP A 213 5.51 -13.44 22.41
CA ASP A 213 6.67 -12.69 21.88
C ASP A 213 7.60 -13.59 21.03
N ALA A 214 7.78 -14.86 21.44
CA ALA A 214 8.54 -15.84 20.67
C ALA A 214 7.81 -16.17 19.35
N LEU A 215 6.49 -16.32 19.37
CA LEU A 215 5.68 -16.53 18.17
C LEU A 215 5.79 -15.36 17.21
N CYS A 216 5.72 -14.12 17.71
CA CYS A 216 5.93 -12.91 16.87
C CYS A 216 7.31 -12.92 16.21
N THR A 217 8.37 -13.27 16.94
CA THR A 217 9.74 -13.37 16.41
C THR A 217 9.87 -14.48 15.35
N ILE A 218 9.22 -15.62 15.57
CA ILE A 218 9.16 -16.73 14.60
C ILE A 218 8.45 -16.27 13.32
N PHE A 219 7.32 -15.59 13.45
CA PHE A 219 6.61 -14.99 12.32
C PHE A 219 7.49 -14.05 11.50
N GLU A 220 8.23 -13.14 12.15
CA GLU A 220 9.16 -12.24 11.47
C GLU A 220 10.23 -12.98 10.68
N THR A 221 10.78 -14.04 11.29
CA THR A 221 11.89 -14.79 10.68
C THR A 221 11.44 -15.60 9.47
N LEU A 222 10.28 -16.24 9.54
CA LEU A 222 9.72 -17.06 8.47
C LEU A 222 9.27 -16.22 7.27
N ASN A 223 8.71 -15.04 7.52
CA ASN A 223 8.26 -14.14 6.45
C ASN A 223 9.40 -13.35 5.77
N ARG A 224 10.66 -13.60 6.11
CA ARG A 224 11.81 -13.01 5.37
C ARG A 224 11.89 -13.46 3.92
N THR A 225 11.38 -14.63 3.59
CA THR A 225 11.37 -15.21 2.23
C THR A 225 10.04 -15.06 1.50
N GLY A 226 9.00 -14.50 2.16
CA GLY A 226 7.66 -14.26 1.61
C GLY A 226 7.19 -12.82 1.83
N VAL A 227 5.87 -12.61 1.85
CA VAL A 227 5.28 -11.30 2.18
C VAL A 227 5.51 -11.01 3.65
N LYS A 228 6.30 -9.99 3.94
CA LYS A 228 6.66 -9.61 5.31
C LYS A 228 5.42 -9.17 6.08
N LEU A 229 5.19 -9.77 7.25
CA LEU A 229 4.22 -9.23 8.20
C LEU A 229 4.61 -7.79 8.57
N SER A 230 3.64 -6.89 8.55
CA SER A 230 3.84 -5.53 9.00
C SER A 230 4.02 -5.48 10.53
N VAL A 231 4.67 -4.42 11.01
CA VAL A 231 4.78 -4.19 12.47
C VAL A 231 3.41 -4.05 13.11
N PHE A 232 2.45 -3.50 12.38
CA PHE A 232 1.08 -3.35 12.85
C PHE A 232 0.41 -4.72 13.11
N GLU A 233 0.58 -5.68 12.20
CA GLU A 233 0.05 -7.03 12.38
C GLU A 233 0.70 -7.76 13.56
N LEU A 234 2.02 -7.61 13.72
CA LEU A 234 2.74 -8.19 14.85
C LEU A 234 2.26 -7.64 16.19
N LEU A 235 2.07 -6.32 16.30
CA LEU A 235 1.56 -5.70 17.52
C LEU A 235 0.08 -6.00 17.74
N THR A 236 -0.71 -6.16 16.68
CA THR A 236 -2.09 -6.64 16.78
C THR A 236 -2.14 -8.00 17.49
N ALA A 237 -1.28 -8.92 17.08
CA ALA A 237 -1.14 -10.22 17.74
C ALA A 237 -0.71 -10.11 19.20
N ARG A 238 0.34 -9.33 19.45
CA ARG A 238 0.96 -9.18 20.77
C ARG A 238 0.01 -8.57 21.81
N PHE A 239 -0.81 -7.61 21.42
CA PHE A 239 -1.69 -6.90 22.35
C PHE A 239 -3.07 -7.54 22.50
N TRP A 240 -3.41 -8.52 21.67
CA TRP A 240 -4.68 -9.23 21.76
C TRP A 240 -4.97 -9.84 23.15
N PRO A 241 -4.01 -10.55 23.80
CA PRO A 241 -4.25 -11.13 25.13
C PRO A 241 -4.57 -10.07 26.20
N GLN A 242 -4.21 -8.82 25.95
CA GLN A 242 -4.44 -7.66 26.82
C GLN A 242 -5.73 -6.91 26.45
N ASN A 243 -6.59 -7.53 25.61
CA ASN A 243 -7.85 -6.99 25.12
C ASN A 243 -7.72 -5.69 24.30
N ILE A 244 -6.57 -5.43 23.70
CA ILE A 244 -6.35 -4.32 22.78
C ILE A 244 -6.51 -4.82 21.35
N LYS A 245 -7.58 -4.38 20.68
CA LYS A 245 -7.92 -4.78 19.30
C LYS A 245 -7.44 -3.70 18.34
N LEU A 246 -6.15 -3.70 17.98
CA LEU A 246 -5.55 -2.64 17.15
C LEU A 246 -6.26 -2.47 15.79
N ARG A 247 -6.70 -3.55 15.15
CA ARG A 247 -7.44 -3.47 13.88
C ARG A 247 -8.75 -2.72 14.05
N ALA A 248 -9.54 -3.05 15.08
CA ALA A 248 -10.80 -2.35 15.35
C ALA A 248 -10.58 -0.87 15.73
N LEU A 249 -9.49 -0.57 16.46
CA LEU A 249 -9.09 0.81 16.75
C LEU A 249 -8.74 1.57 15.46
N TRP A 250 -8.05 0.93 14.53
CA TRP A 250 -7.71 1.51 13.23
C TRP A 250 -8.93 1.76 12.36
N GLU A 251 -9.82 0.77 12.22
CA GLU A 251 -11.07 0.91 11.48
C GLU A 251 -11.94 2.04 12.03
N LYS A 252 -12.03 2.15 13.36
CA LYS A 252 -12.70 3.26 14.03
C LYS A 252 -12.04 4.60 13.68
N ALA A 253 -10.70 4.68 13.69
CA ALA A 253 -9.97 5.89 13.37
C ALA A 253 -10.24 6.37 11.93
N LEU A 254 -10.32 5.45 10.95
CA LEU A 254 -10.66 5.78 9.57
C LEU A 254 -12.08 6.32 9.41
N VAL A 255 -13.03 5.82 10.20
CA VAL A 255 -14.43 6.29 10.20
C VAL A 255 -14.56 7.67 10.88
N GLU A 256 -13.90 7.86 12.02
CA GLU A 256 -13.95 9.12 12.78
C GLU A 256 -13.16 10.25 12.12
N HIS A 257 -12.09 9.90 11.37
CA HIS A 257 -11.18 10.84 10.71
C HIS A 257 -10.96 10.46 9.24
N PRO A 258 -11.91 10.72 8.33
CA PRO A 258 -11.84 10.33 6.92
C PRO A 258 -10.57 10.83 6.21
N VAL A 259 -10.00 11.95 6.64
CA VAL A 259 -8.74 12.48 6.09
C VAL A 259 -7.59 11.47 6.16
N ILE A 260 -7.57 10.57 7.16
CA ILE A 260 -6.55 9.53 7.29
C ILE A 260 -6.69 8.50 6.15
N ALA A 261 -7.94 8.13 5.81
CA ALA A 261 -8.23 7.25 4.68
C ALA A 261 -7.93 7.94 3.33
N ASP A 262 -8.33 9.22 3.17
CA ASP A 262 -8.06 10.02 1.96
C ASP A 262 -6.57 10.13 1.64
N PHE A 263 -5.72 10.11 2.66
CA PHE A 263 -4.26 10.15 2.53
C PHE A 263 -3.60 8.76 2.51
N GLU A 264 -4.38 7.67 2.50
CA GLU A 264 -3.87 6.29 2.44
C GLU A 264 -2.75 6.01 3.47
N VAL A 265 -2.95 6.51 4.69
CA VAL A 265 -1.91 6.44 5.73
C VAL A 265 -1.71 5.00 6.19
N ASP A 266 -0.46 4.54 6.22
CA ASP A 266 -0.11 3.25 6.81
C ASP A 266 -0.35 3.28 8.33
N PRO A 267 -1.12 2.34 8.92
CA PRO A 267 -1.35 2.27 10.37
C PRO A 267 -0.06 2.18 11.19
N TYR A 268 1.04 1.73 10.60
CA TYR A 268 2.34 1.74 11.24
C TYR A 268 2.80 3.14 11.65
N TYR A 269 2.40 4.19 10.92
CA TYR A 269 2.74 5.57 11.28
C TYR A 269 2.08 6.04 12.58
N VAL A 270 0.87 5.53 12.89
CA VAL A 270 0.27 5.78 14.23
C VAL A 270 1.10 5.14 15.33
N LEU A 271 1.55 3.90 15.14
CA LEU A 271 2.41 3.21 16.12
C LEU A 271 3.77 3.92 16.31
N GLN A 272 4.36 4.41 15.22
CA GLN A 272 5.56 5.23 15.29
C GLN A 272 5.30 6.55 16.03
N GLY A 273 4.17 7.20 15.78
CA GLY A 273 3.72 8.39 16.49
C GLY A 273 3.55 8.14 18.00
N ILE A 274 2.95 7.02 18.38
CA ILE A 274 2.80 6.60 19.78
C ILE A 274 4.18 6.38 20.42
N SER A 275 5.07 5.66 19.75
CA SER A 275 6.43 5.43 20.26
C SER A 275 7.23 6.73 20.46
N LEU A 276 7.03 7.73 19.58
CA LEU A 276 7.60 9.07 19.73
C LEU A 276 6.97 9.85 20.86
N ALA A 277 5.65 9.73 21.04
CA ALA A 277 4.91 10.52 22.03
C ALA A 277 5.01 9.98 23.46
N SER A 278 5.01 8.65 23.65
CA SER A 278 4.95 8.03 24.98
C SER A 278 6.29 8.06 25.73
N ARG A 279 7.41 8.14 25.02
CA ARG A 279 8.74 7.99 25.60
C ARG A 279 9.36 9.32 26.04
N LYS A 280 10.11 9.31 27.15
CA LYS A 280 10.94 10.45 27.59
C LYS A 280 12.04 10.77 26.58
N ALA A 281 12.68 9.75 26.01
CA ALA A 281 13.59 9.86 24.87
C ALA A 281 12.84 9.37 23.63
N PRO A 282 12.29 10.28 22.78
CA PRO A 282 11.53 9.90 21.61
C PRO A 282 12.31 9.01 20.66
N SER A 283 11.67 7.96 20.16
CA SER A 283 12.23 7.07 19.14
C SER A 283 11.10 6.37 18.38
N CYS A 284 11.26 6.21 17.07
CA CYS A 284 10.36 5.45 16.21
C CYS A 284 11.10 4.36 15.43
N LYS A 285 12.25 3.91 15.92
CA LYS A 285 12.94 2.75 15.35
C LYS A 285 12.04 1.52 15.49
N ARG A 286 12.13 0.61 14.52
CA ARG A 286 11.32 -0.62 14.50
C ARG A 286 11.37 -1.39 15.83
N SER A 287 12.57 -1.55 16.42
CA SER A 287 12.74 -2.23 17.72
C SER A 287 12.00 -1.52 18.85
N ASP A 288 11.99 -0.18 18.85
CA ASP A 288 11.32 0.59 19.89
C ASP A 288 9.79 0.52 19.75
N VAL A 289 9.28 0.53 18.51
CA VAL A 289 7.86 0.35 18.25
C VAL A 289 7.42 -1.06 18.66
N LEU A 290 8.18 -2.10 18.32
CA LEU A 290 7.89 -3.48 18.73
C LEU A 290 7.95 -3.69 20.25
N ASN A 291 8.73 -2.90 20.98
CA ASN A 291 8.86 -3.00 22.43
C ASN A 291 7.93 -2.06 23.22
N MET A 292 6.91 -1.46 22.59
CA MET A 292 5.90 -0.67 23.30
C MET A 292 5.11 -1.53 24.29
N ALA A 293 4.70 -0.92 25.40
CA ALA A 293 3.77 -1.54 26.34
C ALA A 293 2.31 -1.33 25.89
N ALA A 294 1.40 -2.17 26.40
CA ALA A 294 -0.03 -2.00 26.15
C ALA A 294 -0.57 -0.67 26.66
N SER A 295 -0.02 -0.17 27.78
CA SER A 295 -0.34 1.16 28.32
C SER A 295 0.01 2.27 27.35
N ASP A 296 1.10 2.16 26.58
CA ASP A 296 1.46 3.16 25.57
C ASP A 296 0.33 3.31 24.52
N ILE A 297 -0.24 2.18 24.07
CA ILE A 297 -1.35 2.18 23.15
C ILE A 297 -2.59 2.80 23.80
N SER A 298 -2.98 2.32 24.99
CA SER A 298 -4.20 2.80 25.67
C SER A 298 -4.17 4.28 26.00
N ASP A 299 -3.00 4.83 26.36
CA ASP A 299 -2.85 6.22 26.80
C ASP A 299 -2.69 7.20 25.63
N TRP A 300 -2.19 6.72 24.49
CA TRP A 300 -1.75 7.59 23.40
C TRP A 300 -2.46 7.38 22.07
N TRP A 301 -3.18 6.27 21.85
CA TRP A 301 -3.82 5.97 20.57
C TRP A 301 -4.71 7.11 20.08
N ASP A 302 -5.72 7.49 20.86
CA ASP A 302 -6.68 8.52 20.44
C ASP A 302 -6.03 9.88 20.25
N LYS A 303 -5.04 10.22 21.10
CA LYS A 303 -4.29 11.48 20.99
C LYS A 303 -3.45 11.55 19.72
N VAL A 304 -2.78 10.45 19.36
CA VAL A 304 -1.93 10.39 18.17
C VAL A 304 -2.76 10.32 16.90
N VAL A 305 -3.88 9.59 16.90
CA VAL A 305 -4.84 9.57 15.79
C VAL A 305 -5.41 10.96 15.54
N LEU A 306 -5.85 11.66 16.59
CA LEU A 306 -6.31 13.05 16.47
C LEU A 306 -5.20 13.97 15.98
N GLY A 307 -3.98 13.83 16.52
CA GLY A 307 -2.81 14.60 16.09
C GLY A 307 -2.48 14.35 14.61
N LEU A 308 -2.57 13.10 14.15
CA LEU A 308 -2.38 12.73 12.75
C LEU A 308 -3.43 13.37 11.85
N ALA A 309 -4.71 13.25 12.22
CA ALA A 309 -5.82 13.85 11.46
C ALA A 309 -5.66 15.37 11.35
N THR A 310 -5.41 16.04 12.48
CA THR A 310 -5.16 17.50 12.51
C THR A 310 -3.94 17.88 11.67
N GLY A 311 -2.86 17.10 11.74
CA GLY A 311 -1.67 17.31 10.94
C GLY A 311 -1.94 17.20 9.44
N LEU A 312 -2.69 16.19 9.01
CA LEU A 312 -3.10 16.01 7.62
C LEU A 312 -4.01 17.14 7.13
N GLU A 313 -4.92 17.64 7.97
CA GLU A 313 -5.74 18.81 7.65
C GLU A 313 -4.87 20.07 7.46
N ILE A 314 -3.87 20.30 8.31
CA ILE A 314 -2.89 21.39 8.13
C ILE A 314 -2.16 21.24 6.79
N LEU A 315 -1.68 20.05 6.47
CA LEU A 315 -0.99 19.79 5.21
C LEU A 315 -1.89 20.01 4.01
N ARG A 316 -3.14 19.54 4.05
CA ARG A 316 -4.12 19.69 2.98
C ARG A 316 -4.55 21.15 2.80
N ASP A 317 -5.00 21.78 3.87
CA ASP A 317 -5.69 23.06 3.79
C ASP A 317 -4.74 24.25 3.69
N ASP A 318 -3.61 24.22 4.39
CA ASP A 318 -2.64 25.31 4.43
C ASP A 318 -1.46 25.11 3.48
N CYS A 319 -0.90 23.89 3.47
CA CYS A 319 0.27 23.58 2.63
C CYS A 319 -0.11 23.06 1.25
N LYS A 320 -1.41 22.89 0.97
CA LYS A 320 -1.96 22.41 -0.31
C LYS A 320 -1.43 21.05 -0.76
N VAL A 321 -1.11 20.19 0.18
CA VAL A 321 -0.83 18.78 -0.08
C VAL A 321 -2.18 18.07 -0.28
N MET A 322 -2.68 18.06 -1.51
CA MET A 322 -4.07 17.66 -1.80
C MET A 322 -4.29 16.13 -1.84
N LEU A 323 -3.26 15.35 -2.15
CA LEU A 323 -3.35 13.89 -2.34
C LEU A 323 -2.14 13.17 -1.74
N PRO A 324 -2.26 11.86 -1.43
CA PRO A 324 -1.16 11.03 -0.90
C PRO A 324 0.13 11.14 -1.70
N LYS A 325 0.02 11.11 -3.03
CA LYS A 325 1.17 11.20 -3.96
C LYS A 325 1.95 12.52 -3.87
N TRP A 326 1.32 13.58 -3.32
CA TRP A 326 1.94 14.90 -3.17
C TRP A 326 2.54 15.15 -1.79
N VAL A 327 2.37 14.22 -0.84
CA VAL A 327 3.09 14.29 0.46
C VAL A 327 4.59 14.20 0.19
N PRO A 328 5.40 15.24 0.49
CA PRO A 328 6.83 15.22 0.18
C PRO A 328 7.56 14.07 0.86
N TYR A 329 7.33 13.89 2.15
CA TYR A 329 7.85 12.80 2.97
C TYR A 329 6.75 12.22 3.86
N GLN A 330 6.30 11.01 3.60
CA GLN A 330 5.34 10.33 4.48
C GLN A 330 5.93 10.09 5.88
N THR A 331 7.25 9.97 5.98
CA THR A 331 7.97 9.79 7.24
C THR A 331 7.92 11.02 8.17
N MET A 332 7.37 12.15 7.71
CA MET A 332 7.07 13.32 8.56
C MET A 332 5.75 13.17 9.33
N LEU A 333 4.86 12.27 8.92
CA LEU A 333 3.55 12.09 9.55
C LEU A 333 3.65 11.61 11.01
N PRO A 334 4.48 10.61 11.35
CA PRO A 334 4.66 10.18 12.73
C PRO A 334 5.11 11.30 13.70
N PRO A 335 6.18 12.06 13.42
CA PRO A 335 6.58 13.15 14.33
C PRO A 335 5.55 14.29 14.37
N LEU A 336 4.88 14.64 13.27
CA LEU A 336 3.81 15.63 13.26
C LEU A 336 2.65 15.18 14.17
N ALA A 337 2.21 13.94 14.06
CA ALA A 337 1.18 13.36 14.92
C ALA A 337 1.59 13.36 16.39
N ALA A 338 2.84 12.97 16.70
CA ALA A 338 3.37 12.93 18.07
C ALA A 338 3.48 14.33 18.69
N ILE A 339 3.93 15.32 17.91
CA ILE A 339 4.03 16.71 18.34
C ILE A 339 2.65 17.26 18.69
N LEU A 340 1.67 17.09 17.80
CA LEU A 340 0.29 17.55 18.03
C LEU A 340 -0.36 16.80 19.20
N ALA A 341 -0.12 15.50 19.34
CA ALA A 341 -0.64 14.71 20.47
C ALA A 341 -0.08 15.20 21.83
N ARG A 342 1.18 15.61 21.88
CA ARG A 342 1.84 16.10 23.10
C ARG A 342 1.56 17.57 23.38
N ALA A 343 1.44 18.39 22.35
CA ALA A 343 1.07 19.81 22.49
C ALA A 343 -0.37 19.97 23.01
N GLY A 344 -1.23 19.00 22.72
CA GLY A 344 -2.65 19.03 23.08
C GLY A 344 -3.43 20.05 22.25
N SER A 345 -4.64 20.40 22.70
CA SER A 345 -5.49 21.41 22.06
C SER A 345 -5.15 22.79 22.64
N PRO A 346 -4.39 23.63 21.91
CA PRO A 346 -4.04 24.97 22.39
C PRO A 346 -5.30 25.85 22.47
N LYS A 347 -5.28 26.86 23.32
CA LYS A 347 -6.31 27.90 23.34
C LYS A 347 -6.35 28.61 22.00
N SER A 348 -7.52 29.10 21.57
CA SER A 348 -7.77 29.59 20.21
C SER A 348 -6.76 30.62 19.67
N ALA A 349 -6.22 31.50 20.52
CA ALA A 349 -5.22 32.49 20.12
C ALA A 349 -3.81 31.88 19.90
N GLU A 350 -3.47 30.83 20.64
CA GLU A 350 -2.18 30.14 20.52
C GLU A 350 -2.19 29.13 19.36
N ALA A 351 -3.37 28.58 19.03
CA ALA A 351 -3.54 27.59 17.96
C ALA A 351 -3.08 28.12 16.60
N GLY A 352 -3.43 29.37 16.28
CA GLY A 352 -3.02 30.02 15.04
C GLY A 352 -1.50 30.16 14.93
N ALA A 353 -0.84 30.62 16.01
CA ALA A 353 0.61 30.77 16.05
C ALA A 353 1.33 29.43 15.93
N GLN A 354 0.89 28.42 16.66
CA GLN A 354 1.46 27.07 16.58
C GLN A 354 1.27 26.45 15.19
N ARG A 355 0.12 26.70 14.56
CA ARG A 355 -0.14 26.23 13.18
C ARG A 355 0.84 26.86 12.19
N GLU A 356 1.12 28.16 12.29
CA GLU A 356 2.14 28.83 11.47
C GLU A 356 3.55 28.29 11.72
N MET A 357 3.89 28.00 12.97
CA MET A 357 5.19 27.42 13.34
C MET A 357 5.34 26.02 12.74
N LEU A 358 4.32 25.17 12.80
CA LEU A 358 4.33 23.83 12.20
C LEU A 358 4.44 23.89 10.67
N LYS A 359 3.76 24.81 10.02
CA LYS A 359 3.89 25.05 8.57
C LYS A 359 5.32 25.47 8.21
N ARG A 360 5.91 26.37 8.97
CA ARG A 360 7.29 26.81 8.77
C ARG A 360 8.26 25.64 8.91
N TRP A 361 8.13 24.83 9.97
CA TRP A 361 8.93 23.61 10.12
C TRP A 361 8.76 22.66 8.93
N PHE A 362 7.51 22.40 8.51
CA PHE A 362 7.23 21.54 7.36
C PHE A 362 7.98 22.02 6.11
N TRP A 363 7.87 23.28 5.77
CA TRP A 363 8.52 23.84 4.59
C TRP A 363 10.05 23.82 4.68
N CYS A 364 10.63 24.15 5.83
CA CYS A 364 12.07 24.04 6.05
C CYS A 364 12.55 22.60 5.92
N ALA A 365 11.78 21.62 6.40
CA ALA A 365 12.13 20.21 6.29
C ALA A 365 12.03 19.70 4.84
N VAL A 366 11.04 20.17 4.06
CA VAL A 366 10.85 19.80 2.65
C VAL A 366 11.97 20.37 1.78
N PHE A 367 12.19 21.69 1.82
CA PHE A 367 13.19 22.34 0.97
C PHE A 367 14.62 22.09 1.46
N GLY A 368 14.81 21.82 2.74
CA GLY A 368 16.09 21.40 3.32
C GLY A 368 16.37 19.90 3.19
N GLN A 369 15.49 19.12 2.56
CA GLN A 369 15.63 17.67 2.36
C GLN A 369 15.94 16.88 3.65
N ALA A 370 15.34 17.32 4.77
CA ALA A 370 15.72 16.89 6.11
C ALA A 370 15.41 15.41 6.41
N TYR A 371 14.58 14.75 5.60
CA TYR A 371 14.14 13.36 5.81
C TYR A 371 14.71 12.36 4.80
N GLU A 372 15.71 12.74 3.99
CA GLU A 372 16.27 11.83 2.97
C GLU A 372 17.23 10.78 3.53
N GLY A 373 18.00 11.10 4.55
CA GLY A 373 19.05 10.20 5.05
C GLY A 373 18.58 9.26 6.17
N ALA A 374 18.23 9.81 7.33
CA ALA A 374 17.94 9.09 8.56
C ALA A 374 16.58 9.52 9.18
N PRO A 375 15.44 9.18 8.54
CA PRO A 375 14.13 9.72 8.92
C PRO A 375 13.74 9.43 10.37
N ASN A 376 14.04 8.24 10.91
CA ASN A 376 13.70 7.90 12.30
C ASN A 376 14.45 8.75 13.32
N SER A 377 15.74 9.03 13.09
CA SER A 377 16.54 9.88 13.97
C SER A 377 16.08 11.34 13.86
N LYS A 378 15.75 11.79 12.63
CA LYS A 378 15.20 13.11 12.39
C LYS A 378 13.85 13.30 13.07
N SER A 379 12.95 12.33 12.98
CA SER A 379 11.65 12.34 13.66
C SER A 379 11.79 12.49 15.17
N ALA A 380 12.71 11.75 15.77
CA ALA A 380 12.99 11.85 17.20
C ALA A 380 13.52 13.24 17.59
N LYS A 381 14.47 13.77 16.82
CA LYS A 381 15.04 15.12 17.01
C LYS A 381 13.95 16.19 16.90
N ASP A 382 13.09 16.11 15.89
CA ASP A 382 12.02 17.10 15.68
C ASP A 382 11.02 17.12 16.84
N VAL A 383 10.63 15.96 17.39
CA VAL A 383 9.75 15.94 18.58
C VAL A 383 10.38 16.64 19.77
N VAL A 384 11.70 16.46 19.99
CA VAL A 384 12.43 17.07 21.10
C VAL A 384 12.55 18.58 20.94
N GLU A 385 12.77 19.08 19.71
CA GLU A 385 13.05 20.48 19.45
C GLU A 385 11.79 21.32 19.22
N ILE A 386 10.79 20.76 18.54
CA ILE A 386 9.59 21.53 18.16
C ILE A 386 8.65 21.74 19.34
N LEU A 387 8.50 20.77 20.23
CA LEU A 387 7.60 20.93 21.38
C LEU A 387 7.94 22.13 22.27
N PRO A 388 9.22 22.34 22.70
CA PRO A 388 9.57 23.55 23.41
C PRO A 388 9.37 24.82 22.59
N TRP A 389 9.67 24.78 21.28
CA TRP A 389 9.47 25.91 20.39
C TRP A 389 8.01 26.35 20.31
N LEU A 390 7.07 25.42 20.17
CA LEU A 390 5.62 25.72 20.18
C LEU A 390 5.16 26.42 21.48
N SER A 391 5.94 26.31 22.55
CA SER A 391 5.69 26.98 23.84
C SER A 391 6.54 28.24 24.04
N GLY A 392 7.13 28.77 22.97
CA GLY A 392 7.93 30.00 23.01
C GLY A 392 9.42 29.79 23.28
N GLY A 393 9.93 28.55 23.20
CA GLY A 393 11.35 28.22 23.31
C GLY A 393 12.15 28.55 22.06
N SER A 394 13.40 28.06 22.00
CA SER A 394 14.32 28.29 20.89
C SER A 394 13.87 27.66 19.59
N LEU A 395 14.29 28.22 18.45
CA LEU A 395 14.06 27.67 17.12
C LEU A 395 14.67 26.27 17.00
N PRO A 396 13.92 25.30 16.41
CA PRO A 396 14.48 24.00 16.04
C PRO A 396 15.65 24.16 15.06
N ASP A 397 16.63 23.29 15.17
CA ASP A 397 17.82 23.32 14.30
C ASP A 397 17.45 23.27 12.81
N SER A 398 16.47 22.48 12.44
CA SER A 398 15.94 22.39 11.06
C SER A 398 15.35 23.71 10.51
N VAL A 399 14.96 24.64 11.38
CA VAL A 399 14.47 25.97 11.01
C VAL A 399 15.57 27.00 11.11
N ALA A 400 16.38 26.94 12.17
CA ALA A 400 17.47 27.90 12.43
C ALA A 400 18.61 27.77 11.41
N SER A 401 18.98 26.54 11.06
CA SER A 401 20.04 26.23 10.10
C SER A 401 19.58 26.14 8.64
N PHE A 402 18.29 26.38 8.37
CA PHE A 402 17.76 26.27 7.02
C PHE A 402 18.48 27.19 6.03
N ARG A 403 19.00 26.62 4.96
CA ARG A 403 19.60 27.30 3.82
C ARG A 403 19.11 26.64 2.54
N PHE A 404 18.89 27.43 1.52
CA PHE A 404 18.46 26.94 0.22
C PHE A 404 19.12 27.75 -0.89
N ASP A 405 19.72 27.05 -1.86
CA ASP A 405 20.25 27.67 -3.07
C ASP A 405 19.17 27.67 -4.16
N PRO A 406 18.64 28.83 -4.56
CA PRO A 406 17.61 28.91 -5.60
C PRO A 406 18.06 28.32 -6.95
N ARG A 407 19.36 28.34 -7.24
CA ARG A 407 19.91 27.77 -8.48
C ARG A 407 19.63 26.26 -8.60
N ALA A 408 19.54 25.57 -7.44
CA ALA A 408 19.21 24.16 -7.41
C ALA A 408 17.85 23.83 -8.06
N LEU A 409 16.89 24.78 -8.11
CA LEU A 409 15.59 24.57 -8.78
C LEU A 409 15.71 24.22 -10.27
N ARG A 410 16.78 24.65 -10.94
CA ARG A 410 17.06 24.31 -12.34
C ARG A 410 17.38 22.83 -12.55
N ASP A 411 17.79 22.16 -11.46
CA ASP A 411 18.16 20.75 -11.45
C ASP A 411 17.09 19.83 -10.87
N VAL A 412 16.05 20.39 -10.22
CA VAL A 412 14.97 19.61 -9.60
C VAL A 412 14.01 19.11 -10.67
N THR A 413 13.90 17.78 -10.76
CA THR A 413 12.97 17.08 -11.64
C THR A 413 12.01 16.24 -10.79
N PRO A 414 10.99 15.57 -11.36
CA PRO A 414 10.14 14.63 -10.61
C PRO A 414 10.89 13.53 -9.86
N ARG A 415 12.19 13.33 -10.13
CA ARG A 415 13.05 12.38 -9.41
C ARG A 415 13.42 12.87 -8.01
N GLN A 416 13.64 14.17 -7.83
CA GLN A 416 13.86 14.82 -6.53
C GLN A 416 12.50 15.11 -5.85
N ARG A 417 11.83 14.05 -5.45
CA ARG A 417 10.41 14.04 -5.08
C ARG A 417 10.01 15.11 -4.07
N ALA A 418 10.82 15.35 -3.04
CA ALA A 418 10.44 16.25 -1.95
C ALA A 418 10.36 17.71 -2.39
N ILE A 419 11.44 18.26 -2.96
CA ILE A 419 11.48 19.66 -3.43
C ILE A 419 10.47 19.83 -4.57
N TYR A 420 10.41 18.88 -5.52
CA TYR A 420 9.46 18.90 -6.63
C TYR A 420 8.01 19.03 -6.14
N ARG A 421 7.60 18.13 -5.24
CA ARG A 421 6.26 18.15 -4.63
C ARG A 421 6.01 19.42 -3.83
N GLY A 422 7.02 19.89 -3.10
CA GLY A 422 6.96 21.16 -2.37
C GLY A 422 6.67 22.33 -3.28
N VAL A 423 7.36 22.45 -4.42
CA VAL A 423 7.10 23.52 -5.40
C VAL A 423 5.69 23.42 -5.99
N ILE A 424 5.24 22.22 -6.36
CA ILE A 424 3.87 22.03 -6.87
C ILE A 424 2.82 22.45 -5.81
N CYS A 425 3.04 22.08 -4.54
CA CYS A 425 2.15 22.53 -3.46
C CYS A 425 2.16 24.06 -3.26
N LEU A 426 3.31 24.73 -3.45
CA LEU A 426 3.36 26.20 -3.44
C LEU A 426 2.56 26.81 -4.60
N ILE A 427 2.66 26.25 -5.81
CA ILE A 427 1.86 26.69 -6.97
C ILE A 427 0.36 26.52 -6.67
N LEU A 428 -0.05 25.38 -6.10
CA LEU A 428 -1.43 25.20 -5.66
C LEU A 428 -1.85 26.22 -4.58
N GLY A 429 -0.91 26.58 -3.70
CA GLY A 429 -1.08 27.63 -2.69
C GLY A 429 -1.31 29.03 -3.28
N GLY A 430 -0.78 29.30 -4.46
CA GLY A 430 -1.03 30.50 -5.25
C GLY A 430 -2.42 30.57 -5.86
N GLY A 431 -3.22 29.51 -5.70
CA GLY A 431 -4.58 29.43 -6.24
C GLY A 431 -4.62 29.11 -7.74
N ALA A 432 -3.72 28.25 -8.18
CA ALA A 432 -3.60 27.82 -9.59
C ALA A 432 -4.94 27.44 -10.21
N ARG A 433 -5.18 27.94 -11.42
CA ARG A 433 -6.38 27.71 -12.21
C ARG A 433 -6.01 27.19 -13.59
N ASP A 434 -6.81 26.30 -14.13
CA ASP A 434 -6.58 25.82 -15.49
C ASP A 434 -6.47 26.96 -16.51
N PHE A 435 -5.54 26.82 -17.45
CA PHE A 435 -5.20 27.87 -18.44
C PHE A 435 -6.34 28.20 -19.37
N HIS A 436 -7.23 27.27 -19.65
CA HIS A 436 -8.33 27.48 -20.60
C HIS A 436 -9.68 27.67 -19.91
N THR A 437 -10.03 26.77 -18.98
CA THR A 437 -11.35 26.76 -18.33
C THR A 437 -11.47 27.70 -17.14
N GLN A 438 -10.36 28.19 -16.60
CA GLN A 438 -10.28 28.94 -15.33
C GLN A 438 -10.81 28.18 -14.10
N ALA A 439 -11.07 26.89 -14.24
CA ALA A 439 -11.46 26.06 -13.12
C ALA A 439 -10.33 26.01 -12.09
N PRO A 440 -10.62 26.17 -10.78
CA PRO A 440 -9.61 26.02 -9.75
C PRO A 440 -9.12 24.58 -9.71
N ILE A 441 -7.81 24.39 -9.58
CA ILE A 441 -7.21 23.06 -9.44
C ILE A 441 -7.46 22.58 -8.02
N THR A 442 -8.31 21.58 -7.88
CA THR A 442 -8.75 21.02 -6.59
C THR A 442 -8.29 19.58 -6.40
N GLY A 443 -8.25 19.13 -5.15
CA GLY A 443 -7.92 17.73 -4.82
C GLY A 443 -8.84 16.74 -5.53
N LYS A 444 -10.13 17.06 -5.70
CA LYS A 444 -11.08 16.21 -6.42
C LYS A 444 -10.70 16.04 -7.89
N LEU A 445 -10.43 17.14 -8.61
CA LEU A 445 -10.00 17.08 -10.01
C LEU A 445 -8.67 16.33 -10.17
N MET A 446 -7.77 16.48 -9.20
CA MET A 446 -6.49 15.75 -9.19
C MET A 446 -6.68 14.25 -8.92
N ALA A 447 -7.64 13.88 -8.08
CA ALA A 447 -7.97 12.47 -7.79
C ALA A 447 -8.61 11.78 -9.00
N ASP A 448 -9.48 12.47 -9.71
CA ASP A 448 -10.17 11.97 -10.92
C ASP A 448 -9.23 11.89 -12.14
N GLU A 449 -7.90 12.05 -11.93
CA GLU A 449 -6.87 12.07 -13.00
C GLU A 449 -7.15 13.10 -14.11
N GLY A 450 -7.93 14.12 -13.82
CA GLY A 450 -8.25 15.20 -14.73
C GLY A 450 -7.17 16.28 -14.83
N ILE A 451 -6.12 16.24 -13.99
CA ILE A 451 -5.04 17.22 -13.94
C ILE A 451 -3.72 16.58 -14.33
N ASP A 452 -3.06 17.19 -15.28
CA ASP A 452 -1.74 16.79 -15.77
C ASP A 452 -0.63 17.69 -15.22
N ASP A 453 0.54 17.11 -15.01
CA ASP A 453 1.81 17.79 -14.76
C ASP A 453 2.39 18.25 -16.11
N HIS A 454 2.10 19.49 -16.44
CA HIS A 454 2.35 20.10 -17.74
C HIS A 454 3.70 20.82 -17.81
N HIS A 455 4.38 20.73 -18.96
CA HIS A 455 5.52 21.59 -19.31
C HIS A 455 5.03 22.92 -19.85
N VAL A 456 5.37 24.02 -19.18
CA VAL A 456 5.02 25.40 -19.66
C VAL A 456 5.63 25.64 -21.04
N PHE A 457 6.89 25.27 -21.23
CA PHE A 457 7.50 25.11 -22.55
C PHE A 457 7.50 23.62 -22.90
N PRO A 458 6.68 23.15 -23.84
CA PRO A 458 6.59 21.74 -24.17
C PRO A 458 7.95 21.13 -24.49
N ALA A 459 8.22 19.94 -23.95
CA ALA A 459 9.53 19.29 -24.09
C ALA A 459 9.93 19.07 -25.56
N ALA A 460 8.97 18.68 -26.42
CA ALA A 460 9.20 18.52 -27.85
C ALA A 460 9.49 19.85 -28.56
N TYR A 461 8.88 20.95 -28.11
CA TYR A 461 9.20 22.28 -28.60
C TYR A 461 10.65 22.65 -28.26
N LEU A 462 11.06 22.51 -26.99
CA LEU A 462 12.42 22.81 -26.54
C LEU A 462 13.47 21.96 -27.24
N GLU A 463 13.16 20.70 -27.54
CA GLU A 463 14.06 19.82 -28.29
C GLU A 463 14.30 20.33 -29.70
N ARG A 464 13.25 20.80 -30.39
CA ARG A 464 13.38 21.46 -31.72
C ARG A 464 14.16 22.78 -31.65
N GLN A 465 14.14 23.47 -30.52
CA GLN A 465 14.91 24.71 -30.29
C GLN A 465 16.38 24.43 -29.85
N GLY A 466 16.80 23.17 -29.81
CA GLY A 466 18.18 22.81 -29.49
C GLY A 466 18.52 22.72 -27.99
N VAL A 467 17.52 22.70 -27.10
CA VAL A 467 17.73 22.44 -25.68
C VAL A 467 17.97 20.94 -25.47
N GLU A 468 19.22 20.50 -25.65
CA GLU A 468 19.57 19.08 -25.66
C GLU A 468 19.44 18.42 -24.26
N ARG A 469 19.69 19.17 -23.19
CA ARG A 469 19.70 18.62 -21.82
C ARG A 469 18.26 18.33 -21.35
N ALA A 470 17.87 17.06 -21.37
CA ALA A 470 16.55 16.62 -20.87
C ALA A 470 16.24 17.16 -19.46
N ARG A 471 17.24 17.24 -18.58
CA ARG A 471 17.08 17.76 -17.22
C ARG A 471 16.62 19.22 -17.18
N LEU A 472 17.10 20.07 -18.09
CA LEU A 472 16.63 21.46 -18.17
C LEU A 472 15.20 21.53 -18.69
N ARG A 473 14.81 20.67 -19.64
CA ARG A 473 13.44 20.61 -20.14
C ARG A 473 12.45 20.15 -19.07
N ASP A 474 12.89 19.22 -18.19
CA ASP A 474 12.10 18.58 -17.15
C ASP A 474 12.18 19.24 -15.77
N CYS A 475 12.94 20.34 -15.63
CA CYS A 475 13.11 20.98 -14.33
C CYS A 475 11.77 21.54 -13.80
N VAL A 476 11.65 21.62 -12.48
CA VAL A 476 10.43 22.09 -11.79
C VAL A 476 10.02 23.51 -12.18
N LEU A 477 10.99 24.33 -12.64
CA LEU A 477 10.70 25.67 -13.14
C LEU A 477 9.85 25.63 -14.40
N ASN A 478 9.97 24.59 -15.22
CA ASN A 478 9.18 24.41 -16.44
C ASN A 478 7.90 23.60 -16.22
N ARG A 479 7.49 23.39 -14.96
CA ARG A 479 6.35 22.56 -14.61
C ARG A 479 5.23 23.36 -13.97
N THR A 480 3.99 22.97 -14.29
CA THR A 480 2.78 23.44 -13.62
C THR A 480 1.66 22.41 -13.75
N LEU A 481 0.53 22.66 -13.11
CA LEU A 481 -0.64 21.77 -13.17
C LEU A 481 -1.73 22.42 -14.00
N ILE A 482 -2.29 21.70 -14.98
CA ILE A 482 -3.44 22.12 -15.80
C ILE A 482 -4.37 20.95 -16.08
N ASP A 483 -5.56 21.24 -16.57
CA ASP A 483 -6.51 20.21 -17.02
C ASP A 483 -5.91 19.39 -18.18
N ARG A 484 -6.19 18.08 -18.18
CA ARG A 484 -5.72 17.15 -19.22
C ARG A 484 -6.14 17.56 -20.61
N THR A 485 -7.38 18.04 -20.75
CA THR A 485 -7.89 18.51 -22.05
C THR A 485 -7.13 19.75 -22.52
N THR A 486 -6.89 20.70 -21.61
CA THR A 486 -6.05 21.88 -21.88
C THR A 486 -4.65 21.48 -22.28
N ASN A 487 -4.02 20.51 -21.58
CA ASN A 487 -2.70 19.99 -21.94
C ASN A 487 -2.66 19.39 -23.36
N GLN A 488 -3.68 18.63 -23.73
CA GLN A 488 -3.80 18.06 -25.09
C GLN A 488 -3.99 19.14 -26.15
N MET A 489 -4.74 20.21 -25.86
CA MET A 489 -4.92 21.36 -26.77
C MET A 489 -3.63 22.15 -26.98
N ILE A 490 -2.81 22.31 -25.95
CA ILE A 490 -1.50 22.96 -26.04
C ILE A 490 -0.54 22.11 -26.86
N SER A 491 -0.49 20.77 -26.61
CA SER A 491 0.37 19.85 -27.36
C SER A 491 1.85 20.27 -27.32
N ASP A 492 2.47 20.44 -28.47
CA ASP A 492 3.89 20.80 -28.64
C ASP A 492 4.11 22.21 -29.19
N ARG A 493 3.08 23.09 -29.04
CA ARG A 493 3.11 24.49 -29.53
C ARG A 493 4.00 25.38 -28.67
N ALA A 494 4.54 26.44 -29.26
CA ALA A 494 5.28 27.45 -28.53
C ALA A 494 4.40 28.15 -27.47
N PRO A 495 4.95 28.59 -26.33
CA PRO A 495 4.18 29.39 -25.37
C PRO A 495 3.59 30.64 -25.96
N SER A 496 4.30 31.37 -26.84
CA SER A 496 3.79 32.55 -27.52
C SER A 496 2.53 32.26 -28.32
N ASP A 497 2.42 31.07 -28.94
CA ASP A 497 1.28 30.69 -29.77
C ASP A 497 0.05 30.34 -28.92
N TYR A 498 0.17 29.40 -27.96
CA TYR A 498 -0.98 28.95 -27.18
C TYR A 498 -1.45 30.01 -26.15
N LEU A 499 -0.53 30.84 -25.62
CA LEU A 499 -0.89 31.91 -24.70
C LEU A 499 -1.52 33.11 -25.43
N ALA A 500 -1.16 33.37 -26.70
CA ALA A 500 -1.84 34.40 -27.48
C ALA A 500 -3.33 34.10 -27.66
N GLU A 501 -3.68 32.85 -28.00
CA GLU A 501 -5.09 32.42 -28.11
C GLU A 501 -5.86 32.61 -26.79
N ILE A 502 -5.24 32.27 -25.65
CA ILE A 502 -5.84 32.45 -24.33
C ILE A 502 -6.00 33.93 -23.99
N ARG A 503 -4.97 34.73 -24.23
CA ARG A 503 -4.97 36.20 -23.99
C ARG A 503 -6.03 36.92 -24.80
N ASP A 504 -6.18 36.54 -26.06
CA ASP A 504 -7.09 37.21 -27.00
C ASP A 504 -8.56 36.77 -26.77
N THR A 505 -8.84 35.89 -25.84
CA THR A 505 -10.19 35.51 -25.43
C THR A 505 -10.86 36.64 -24.65
N PRO A 506 -11.99 37.19 -25.14
CA PRO A 506 -12.65 38.34 -24.50
C PRO A 506 -13.03 38.06 -23.03
N GLY A 507 -12.61 38.95 -22.12
CA GLY A 507 -12.94 38.86 -20.69
C GLY A 507 -12.11 37.83 -19.91
N PHE A 508 -11.14 37.19 -20.54
CA PHE A 508 -10.29 36.19 -19.87
C PHE A 508 -9.27 36.87 -18.95
N PRO A 509 -9.13 36.45 -17.68
CA PRO A 509 -8.22 37.04 -16.69
C PRO A 509 -6.77 36.53 -16.90
N PHE A 510 -6.14 36.86 -18.01
CA PHE A 510 -4.86 36.33 -18.45
C PHE A 510 -3.73 36.52 -17.43
N GLU A 511 -3.51 37.78 -17.01
CA GLU A 511 -2.45 38.11 -16.03
C GLU A 511 -2.65 37.41 -14.65
N PRO A 512 -3.88 37.47 -14.07
CA PRO A 512 -4.17 36.70 -12.85
C PRO A 512 -3.96 35.21 -13.01
N MET A 513 -4.28 34.62 -14.15
CA MET A 513 -4.05 33.21 -14.43
C MET A 513 -2.56 32.90 -14.37
N LEU A 514 -1.70 33.58 -15.12
CA LEU A 514 -0.26 33.40 -15.10
C LEU A 514 0.31 33.55 -13.67
N THR A 515 -0.12 34.59 -12.96
CA THR A 515 0.32 34.86 -11.60
C THR A 515 -0.06 33.74 -10.62
N SER A 516 -1.25 33.14 -10.79
CA SER A 516 -1.71 32.04 -9.92
C SER A 516 -0.82 30.79 -10.01
N HIS A 517 -0.11 30.62 -11.11
CA HIS A 517 0.89 29.57 -11.31
C HIS A 517 2.33 30.00 -10.98
N GLY A 518 2.54 31.22 -10.50
CA GLY A 518 3.87 31.80 -10.32
C GLY A 518 4.62 32.00 -11.63
N LEU A 519 3.89 32.13 -12.76
CA LEU A 519 4.47 32.37 -14.08
C LEU A 519 4.73 33.87 -14.30
N PRO A 520 5.79 34.23 -15.05
CA PRO A 520 6.01 35.61 -15.47
C PRO A 520 4.79 36.18 -16.20
N ALA A 521 4.29 37.31 -15.74
CA ALA A 521 3.13 38.01 -16.31
C ALA A 521 3.56 39.40 -16.79
N GLY A 522 2.73 40.06 -17.60
CA GLY A 522 3.00 41.39 -18.17
C GLY A 522 3.39 41.35 -19.65
N ALA A 523 3.39 42.54 -20.30
CA ALA A 523 3.62 42.65 -21.73
C ALA A 523 5.03 42.21 -22.18
N GLU A 524 6.01 42.28 -21.28
CA GLU A 524 7.40 41.87 -21.51
C GLU A 524 7.67 40.43 -21.01
N SER A 525 6.61 39.62 -20.77
CA SER A 525 6.79 38.25 -20.32
C SER A 525 7.59 37.41 -21.32
N PRO A 526 8.65 36.70 -20.90
CA PRO A 526 9.43 35.83 -21.78
C PRO A 526 8.62 34.68 -22.38
N LEU A 527 7.44 34.41 -21.84
CA LEU A 527 6.49 33.44 -22.39
C LEU A 527 5.88 33.91 -23.72
N LEU A 528 5.81 35.24 -23.97
CA LEU A 528 5.21 35.83 -25.16
C LEU A 528 6.22 35.97 -26.30
N CYS A 529 7.51 35.79 -26.05
CA CYS A 529 8.57 35.81 -27.05
C CYS A 529 9.42 34.54 -27.06
N ASP A 530 8.97 33.50 -26.37
CA ASP A 530 9.60 32.19 -26.29
C ASP A 530 11.04 32.16 -25.74
N ASP A 531 11.41 33.16 -24.93
CA ASP A 531 12.72 33.22 -24.30
C ASP A 531 12.78 32.30 -23.07
N TYR A 532 13.28 31.07 -23.29
CA TYR A 532 13.31 30.05 -22.26
C TYR A 532 14.26 30.37 -21.11
N ASP A 533 15.43 30.96 -21.38
CA ASP A 533 16.42 31.28 -20.34
C ASP A 533 15.96 32.42 -19.45
N ALA A 534 15.39 33.48 -20.03
CA ALA A 534 14.76 34.55 -19.28
C ALA A 534 13.56 34.05 -18.46
N PHE A 535 12.75 33.13 -19.03
CA PHE A 535 11.66 32.48 -18.32
C PHE A 535 12.15 31.72 -17.08
N LEU A 536 13.15 30.86 -17.24
CA LEU A 536 13.72 30.11 -16.12
C LEU A 536 14.24 31.04 -15.01
N THR A 537 14.89 32.12 -15.38
CA THR A 537 15.45 33.11 -14.44
C THR A 537 14.34 33.80 -13.64
N LEU A 538 13.34 34.33 -14.29
CA LEU A 538 12.23 35.02 -13.62
C LEU A 538 11.36 34.08 -12.78
N ARG A 539 11.13 32.87 -13.26
CA ARG A 539 10.36 31.87 -12.50
C ARG A 539 11.13 31.38 -11.28
N GLN A 540 12.45 31.19 -11.39
CA GLN A 540 13.32 30.85 -10.27
C GLN A 540 13.20 31.90 -9.18
N GLU A 541 13.30 33.17 -9.52
CA GLU A 541 13.19 34.27 -8.55
C GLU A 541 11.81 34.28 -7.87
N ARG A 542 10.72 34.14 -8.63
CA ARG A 542 9.36 34.10 -8.05
C ARG A 542 9.16 32.91 -7.11
N LEU A 543 9.58 31.71 -7.50
CA LEU A 543 9.46 30.54 -6.63
C LEU A 543 10.37 30.66 -5.40
N TRP A 544 11.53 31.28 -5.55
CA TRP A 544 12.40 31.58 -4.40
C TRP A 544 11.75 32.55 -3.41
N GLN A 545 11.06 33.57 -3.87
CA GLN A 545 10.31 34.48 -3.01
C GLN A 545 9.23 33.74 -2.22
N GLU A 546 8.51 32.81 -2.86
CA GLU A 546 7.51 31.97 -2.18
C GLU A 546 8.16 31.02 -1.15
N ILE A 547 9.26 30.38 -1.51
CA ILE A 547 10.02 29.52 -0.57
C ILE A 547 10.49 30.36 0.64
N ARG A 548 11.02 31.56 0.42
CA ARG A 548 11.39 32.48 1.50
C ARG A 548 10.20 32.83 2.39
N ARG A 549 9.08 33.14 1.81
CA ARG A 549 7.86 33.51 2.54
C ARG A 549 7.42 32.39 3.48
N VAL A 550 7.42 31.15 3.02
CA VAL A 550 6.93 30.01 3.83
C VAL A 550 7.97 29.46 4.80
N THR A 551 9.26 29.61 4.53
CA THR A 551 10.35 29.15 5.40
C THR A 551 10.84 30.23 6.36
N GLY A 552 10.61 31.50 6.06
CA GLY A 552 11.20 32.63 6.75
C GLY A 552 12.72 32.73 6.56
N ALA A 553 13.24 32.15 5.46
CA ALA A 553 14.66 32.23 5.14
C ALA A 553 15.10 33.68 4.89
N THR A 554 16.22 34.07 5.47
CA THR A 554 16.95 35.28 5.09
C THR A 554 17.91 34.96 3.95
N VAL A 555 18.17 35.92 3.07
CA VAL A 555 19.22 35.76 2.03
C VAL A 555 20.51 35.48 2.75
N ALA A 556 21.19 34.38 2.45
CA ALA A 556 22.52 34.17 2.97
C ALA A 556 23.43 35.25 2.38
N ALA A 557 23.98 36.13 3.23
CA ALA A 557 24.98 37.13 2.83
C ALA A 557 26.24 36.51 2.20
N ASP A 558 26.38 35.19 2.32
CA ASP A 558 27.51 34.40 1.82
C ASP A 558 27.44 34.06 0.32
N LEU A 559 26.28 34.22 -0.34
CA LEU A 559 26.17 34.02 -1.79
C LEU A 559 26.72 35.24 -2.58
N GLU A 560 26.83 36.42 -1.95
CA GLU A 560 27.43 37.59 -2.57
C GLU A 560 28.98 37.58 -2.51
N ALA A 561 29.58 36.70 -1.70
CA ALA A 561 31.05 36.57 -1.57
C ALA A 561 31.66 35.71 -2.68
N ASP A 562 30.89 34.72 -3.22
CA ASP A 562 31.38 33.80 -4.25
C ASP A 562 31.34 34.41 -5.68
N GLU A 563 30.64 35.53 -5.86
CA GLU A 563 30.68 36.30 -7.13
C GLU A 563 31.90 37.24 -7.27
N ARG A 564 32.77 37.34 -6.26
CA ARG A 564 33.90 38.26 -6.24
C ARG A 564 35.27 37.62 -6.45
N ASP A 565 35.34 36.34 -6.75
CA ASP A 565 36.63 35.71 -7.07
C ASP A 565 36.58 35.05 -8.47
N PRO A 566 36.97 35.81 -9.51
CA PRO A 566 37.33 35.23 -10.80
C PRO A 566 38.87 35.09 -10.83
N GLU A 567 39.41 33.92 -10.47
CA GLU A 567 40.71 33.49 -10.97
C GLU A 567 40.59 32.11 -11.63
#